data_4661292a274f92d2831728632776ebb9
#
_entry.id   4661292a274f92d2831728632776ebb9
#
_cell.length_a   1.000
_cell.length_b   1.000
_cell.length_c   1.000
_cell.angle_alpha   90.00
_cell.angle_beta   90.00
_cell.angle_gamma   90.00
#
_symmetry.space_group_name_H-M   'P 1'
#
loop_
_entity.id
_entity.type
_entity.pdbx_description
1 polymer ?
#
loop_
_entity_poly.entity_id
_entity_poly.type
_entity_poly.pdbx_seq_one_letter_code
_entity_poly.pdbx_strand_id
1 'polypeptide(L)'
;MLKVKDISVTYGKGGMHKVIDQVSWQLKTGTVLAVAGPSGCGKSTMVHALAGILPFTGSITLDDNGLDPKTCSIGLIPQNYGLLPWKTVKENCLFTAKIRGKTHDLERQLSSLCKELGINGLLERYPGTLSGGQAQRVALARAFLMNPELLLMDEPFAALDIAAALAARELFLRVWKEKKPTTVIVTHRVEDALYLANNIAVMKRGGGFNLFSENPWQGVKRPSDAEYAELEQLITEKIIKADEI
;
A
#
# COMPACT_ATOMS: atom_id res chain seq x y z
N MET A 1 13.01 -10.40 3.57
CA MET A 1 13.12 -9.02 4.05
C MET A 1 13.20 -8.07 2.86
N LEU A 2 12.36 -7.02 2.83
CA LEU A 2 12.48 -5.94 1.86
C LEU A 2 13.60 -4.99 2.32
N LYS A 3 14.62 -4.84 1.50
CA LYS A 3 15.73 -3.91 1.76
C LYS A 3 15.78 -2.87 0.65
N VAL A 4 15.78 -1.62 1.03
CA VAL A 4 15.94 -0.46 0.16
C VAL A 4 17.25 0.21 0.56
N LYS A 5 18.17 0.39 -0.39
CA LYS A 5 19.50 0.94 -0.11
C LYS A 5 19.81 2.07 -1.09
N ASP A 6 20.04 3.25 -0.53
CA ASP A 6 20.52 4.46 -1.21
C ASP A 6 19.70 4.82 -2.46
N ILE A 7 18.35 4.60 -2.40
CA ILE A 7 17.51 4.92 -3.55
C ILE A 7 17.40 6.44 -3.73
N SER A 8 17.56 6.85 -4.98
CA SER A 8 17.22 8.21 -5.40
C SER A 8 16.34 8.18 -6.63
N VAL A 9 15.34 9.07 -6.68
CA VAL A 9 14.41 9.23 -7.80
C VAL A 9 14.39 10.68 -8.23
N THR A 10 14.58 10.89 -9.53
CA THR A 10 14.62 12.23 -10.14
C THR A 10 13.62 12.32 -11.29
N TYR A 11 13.03 13.50 -11.46
CA TYR A 11 12.14 13.84 -12.56
C TYR A 11 12.75 14.90 -13.48
N GLY A 12 12.28 14.91 -14.71
CA GLY A 12 12.68 15.91 -15.72
C GLY A 12 13.88 15.50 -16.57
N LYS A 13 14.06 16.20 -17.71
CA LYS A 13 15.21 15.99 -18.59
C LYS A 13 16.49 16.39 -17.86
N GLY A 14 17.45 15.47 -17.75
CA GLY A 14 18.72 15.72 -17.06
C GLY A 14 18.68 15.59 -15.53
N GLY A 15 17.58 15.06 -14.93
CA GLY A 15 17.53 14.83 -13.48
C GLY A 15 17.39 16.10 -12.63
N MET A 16 16.77 17.15 -13.16
CA MET A 16 16.71 18.46 -12.52
C MET A 16 15.92 18.53 -11.22
N HIS A 17 14.99 17.61 -10.97
CA HIS A 17 14.18 17.61 -9.75
C HIS A 17 14.30 16.29 -9.01
N LYS A 18 15.11 16.27 -7.96
CA LYS A 18 15.28 15.11 -7.08
C LYS A 18 14.15 15.09 -6.04
N VAL A 19 13.30 14.07 -6.08
CA VAL A 19 12.17 13.89 -5.17
C VAL A 19 12.52 12.94 -4.03
N ILE A 20 13.33 11.92 -4.28
CA ILE A 20 13.88 11.02 -3.26
C ILE A 20 15.40 11.07 -3.38
N ASP A 21 16.08 11.23 -2.25
CA ASP A 21 17.53 11.36 -2.20
C ASP A 21 18.15 10.40 -1.18
N GLN A 22 18.88 9.40 -1.67
CA GLN A 22 19.69 8.44 -0.91
C GLN A 22 18.97 7.82 0.30
N VAL A 23 17.72 7.40 0.11
CA VAL A 23 16.88 6.83 1.17
C VAL A 23 17.18 5.34 1.34
N SER A 24 17.46 4.94 2.58
CA SER A 24 17.71 3.54 2.95
C SER A 24 16.83 3.13 4.13
N TRP A 25 16.22 1.94 4.05
CA TRP A 25 15.43 1.33 5.11
C TRP A 25 15.24 -0.17 4.86
N GLN A 26 14.72 -0.86 5.88
CA GLN A 26 14.45 -2.30 5.83
C GLN A 26 13.08 -2.60 6.45
N LEU A 27 12.41 -3.62 5.90
CA LEU A 27 11.14 -4.12 6.41
C LEU A 27 11.17 -5.65 6.46
N LYS A 28 10.78 -6.22 7.59
CA LYS A 28 10.68 -7.67 7.76
C LYS A 28 9.62 -8.24 6.81
N THR A 29 9.91 -9.38 6.18
CA THR A 29 8.95 -10.08 5.34
C THR A 29 7.67 -10.41 6.12
N GLY A 30 6.52 -10.24 5.46
CA GLY A 30 5.22 -10.50 6.07
C GLY A 30 4.81 -9.47 7.12
N THR A 31 5.34 -8.23 7.07
CA THR A 31 4.91 -7.11 7.90
C THR A 31 4.44 -5.93 7.05
N VAL A 32 3.77 -4.98 7.67
CA VAL A 32 3.26 -3.76 7.06
C VAL A 32 4.09 -2.56 7.50
N LEU A 33 4.61 -1.79 6.55
CA LEU A 33 5.14 -0.45 6.76
C LEU A 33 4.11 0.58 6.31
N ALA A 34 3.73 1.50 7.19
CA ALA A 34 3.04 2.71 6.79
C ALA A 34 4.03 3.86 6.65
N VAL A 35 4.01 4.52 5.51
CA VAL A 35 4.77 5.74 5.27
C VAL A 35 3.80 6.91 5.29
N ALA A 36 3.83 7.67 6.38
CA ALA A 36 3.06 8.89 6.57
C ALA A 36 3.89 10.12 6.14
N GLY A 37 3.23 11.24 5.88
CA GLY A 37 3.90 12.49 5.56
C GLY A 37 3.02 13.46 4.79
N PRO A 38 3.44 14.72 4.62
CA PRO A 38 2.68 15.75 3.93
C PRO A 38 2.50 15.45 2.44
N SER A 39 1.58 16.15 1.81
CA SER A 39 1.36 16.04 0.36
C SER A 39 2.61 16.51 -0.40
N GLY A 40 2.97 15.79 -1.46
CA GLY A 40 4.13 16.15 -2.31
C GLY A 40 5.51 15.78 -1.74
N CYS A 41 5.62 15.13 -0.56
CA CYS A 41 6.94 14.76 -0.01
C CYS A 41 7.61 13.56 -0.71
N GLY A 42 6.94 12.90 -1.69
CA GLY A 42 7.51 11.79 -2.45
C GLY A 42 6.95 10.40 -2.15
N LYS A 43 5.89 10.25 -1.33
CA LYS A 43 5.30 8.96 -0.96
C LYS A 43 4.90 8.11 -2.17
N SER A 44 4.09 8.67 -3.08
CA SER A 44 3.68 7.98 -4.32
C SER A 44 4.86 7.69 -5.23
N THR A 45 5.86 8.59 -5.28
CA THR A 45 7.12 8.37 -6.01
C THR A 45 7.85 7.13 -5.49
N MET A 46 7.94 6.96 -4.17
CA MET A 46 8.55 5.78 -3.56
C MET A 46 7.76 4.51 -3.90
N VAL A 47 6.43 4.53 -3.80
CA VAL A 47 5.57 3.40 -4.20
C VAL A 47 5.80 3.03 -5.66
N HIS A 48 5.85 4.01 -6.56
CA HIS A 48 6.08 3.76 -7.99
C HIS A 48 7.50 3.24 -8.29
N ALA A 49 8.51 3.69 -7.55
CA ALA A 49 9.86 3.12 -7.65
C ALA A 49 9.90 1.67 -7.17
N LEU A 50 9.29 1.35 -6.03
CA LEU A 50 9.13 -0.02 -5.53
C LEU A 50 8.34 -0.92 -6.49
N ALA A 51 7.36 -0.37 -7.20
CA ALA A 51 6.59 -1.08 -8.21
C ALA A 51 7.35 -1.29 -9.54
N GLY A 52 8.54 -0.71 -9.69
CA GLY A 52 9.32 -0.75 -10.94
C GLY A 52 8.73 0.10 -12.07
N ILE A 53 7.83 1.05 -11.73
CA ILE A 53 7.19 1.96 -12.70
C ILE A 53 8.10 3.16 -12.98
N LEU A 54 8.81 3.64 -11.94
CA LEU A 54 9.75 4.76 -12.07
C LEU A 54 11.20 4.27 -11.98
N PRO A 55 12.10 4.80 -12.81
CA PRO A 55 13.51 4.52 -12.69
C PRO A 55 14.07 5.13 -11.40
N PHE A 56 15.01 4.45 -10.80
CA PHE A 56 15.72 4.89 -9.58
C PHE A 56 17.20 4.51 -9.67
N THR A 57 18.02 5.15 -8.86
CA THR A 57 19.39 4.71 -8.56
C THR A 57 19.43 4.07 -7.17
N GLY A 58 20.46 3.28 -6.86
CA GLY A 58 20.52 2.47 -5.64
C GLY A 58 20.05 1.04 -5.87
N SER A 59 19.62 0.36 -4.82
CA SER A 59 19.15 -1.02 -4.91
C SER A 59 17.92 -1.31 -4.06
N ILE A 60 17.04 -2.17 -4.58
CA ILE A 60 15.87 -2.70 -3.88
C ILE A 60 15.93 -4.22 -4.01
N THR A 61 15.85 -4.92 -2.87
CA THR A 61 15.81 -6.39 -2.83
C THR A 61 14.67 -6.88 -1.95
N LEU A 62 14.05 -7.99 -2.36
CA LEU A 62 13.10 -8.74 -1.54
C LEU A 62 13.65 -10.14 -1.33
N ASP A 63 13.85 -10.52 -0.04
CA ASP A 63 14.46 -11.80 0.37
C ASP A 63 15.77 -12.09 -0.37
N ASP A 64 16.65 -11.06 -0.39
CA ASP A 64 17.98 -11.02 -1.00
C ASP A 64 18.01 -11.14 -2.55
N ASN A 65 16.86 -11.22 -3.20
CA ASN A 65 16.73 -11.15 -4.65
C ASN A 65 16.44 -9.71 -5.09
N GLY A 66 17.01 -9.28 -6.21
CA GLY A 66 16.69 -8.00 -6.81
C GLY A 66 15.19 -7.89 -7.10
N LEU A 67 14.60 -6.77 -6.74
CA LEU A 67 13.16 -6.54 -6.96
C LEU A 67 12.90 -6.25 -8.45
N ASP A 68 12.59 -7.31 -9.21
CA ASP A 68 12.17 -7.20 -10.62
C ASP A 68 10.69 -7.55 -10.75
N PRO A 69 9.85 -6.62 -11.26
CA PRO A 69 8.42 -6.88 -11.47
C PRO A 69 8.11 -8.05 -12.42
N LYS A 70 9.09 -8.51 -13.21
CA LYS A 70 8.91 -9.67 -14.09
C LYS A 70 8.97 -10.99 -13.34
N THR A 71 9.80 -11.08 -12.30
CA THR A 71 10.04 -12.29 -11.52
C THR A 71 9.33 -12.26 -10.17
N CYS A 72 9.25 -11.10 -9.50
CA CYS A 72 8.56 -10.91 -8.24
C CYS A 72 7.08 -10.59 -8.44
N SER A 73 6.21 -11.17 -7.62
CA SER A 73 4.77 -10.86 -7.63
C SER A 73 4.49 -9.58 -6.83
N ILE A 74 4.41 -8.45 -7.54
CA ILE A 74 4.13 -7.14 -6.93
C ILE A 74 2.66 -6.78 -7.19
N GLY A 75 1.88 -6.59 -6.13
CA GLY A 75 0.54 -6.02 -6.19
C GLY A 75 0.59 -4.52 -5.95
N LEU A 76 -0.05 -3.73 -6.81
CA LEU A 76 -0.17 -2.28 -6.63
C LEU A 76 -1.66 -1.88 -6.60
N ILE A 77 -2.04 -1.15 -5.56
CA ILE A 77 -3.33 -0.45 -5.47
C ILE A 77 -3.03 1.04 -5.50
N PRO A 78 -3.23 1.72 -6.63
CA PRO A 78 -3.04 3.16 -6.74
C PRO A 78 -4.21 3.91 -6.08
N GLN A 79 -4.06 5.22 -5.86
CA GLN A 79 -5.01 6.09 -5.18
C GLN A 79 -6.44 6.06 -5.79
N ASN A 80 -6.55 5.89 -7.10
CA ASN A 80 -7.83 5.76 -7.82
C ASN A 80 -8.28 4.30 -8.04
N TYR A 81 -7.71 3.37 -7.25
CA TYR A 81 -7.94 1.92 -7.33
C TYR A 81 -7.49 1.25 -8.64
N GLY A 82 -7.25 1.98 -9.72
CA GLY A 82 -6.76 1.49 -11.01
C GLY A 82 -7.66 0.43 -11.66
N LEU A 83 -8.97 0.46 -11.42
CA LEU A 83 -9.90 -0.46 -12.06
C LEU A 83 -10.06 -0.11 -13.54
N LEU A 84 -10.15 -1.12 -14.38
CA LEU A 84 -10.37 -0.98 -15.83
C LEU A 84 -11.85 -0.71 -16.06
N PRO A 85 -12.25 0.51 -16.52
CA PRO A 85 -13.66 0.91 -16.56
C PRO A 85 -14.50 0.11 -17.59
N TRP A 86 -13.86 -0.47 -18.61
CA TRP A 86 -14.49 -1.29 -19.65
C TRP A 86 -14.57 -2.78 -19.30
N LYS A 87 -14.11 -3.19 -18.11
CA LYS A 87 -14.18 -4.56 -17.61
C LYS A 87 -15.12 -4.65 -16.44
N THR A 88 -15.83 -5.77 -16.33
CA THR A 88 -16.65 -6.07 -15.15
C THR A 88 -15.77 -6.23 -13.89
N VAL A 89 -16.39 -6.26 -12.71
CA VAL A 89 -15.71 -6.55 -11.45
C VAL A 89 -14.98 -7.90 -11.52
N LYS A 90 -15.65 -8.94 -12.01
CA LYS A 90 -15.06 -10.28 -12.20
C LYS A 90 -13.82 -10.23 -13.07
N GLU A 91 -13.93 -9.59 -14.22
CA GLU A 91 -12.81 -9.44 -15.15
C GLU A 91 -11.66 -8.62 -14.55
N ASN A 92 -11.95 -7.55 -13.81
CA ASN A 92 -10.94 -6.75 -13.10
C ASN A 92 -10.17 -7.60 -12.08
N CYS A 93 -10.87 -8.40 -11.28
CA CYS A 93 -10.24 -9.26 -10.29
C CYS A 93 -9.31 -10.31 -10.94
N LEU A 94 -9.76 -10.92 -12.03
CA LEU A 94 -9.03 -11.99 -12.72
C LEU A 94 -7.88 -11.48 -13.60
N PHE A 95 -7.92 -10.22 -14.04
CA PHE A 95 -7.07 -9.68 -15.09
C PHE A 95 -5.58 -9.90 -14.83
N THR A 96 -5.09 -9.43 -13.68
CA THR A 96 -3.66 -9.48 -13.34
C THR A 96 -3.16 -10.90 -13.09
N ALA A 97 -3.97 -11.75 -12.47
CA ALA A 97 -3.62 -13.15 -12.22
C ALA A 97 -3.52 -13.93 -13.55
N LYS A 98 -4.42 -13.69 -14.50
CA LYS A 98 -4.38 -14.30 -15.84
C LYS A 98 -3.16 -13.88 -16.65
N ILE A 99 -2.81 -12.58 -16.64
CA ILE A 99 -1.60 -12.08 -17.32
C ILE A 99 -0.34 -12.79 -16.81
N ARG A 100 -0.30 -13.10 -15.51
CA ARG A 100 0.81 -13.82 -14.88
C ARG A 100 0.75 -15.35 -15.07
N GLY A 101 -0.13 -15.85 -15.94
CA GLY A 101 -0.25 -17.27 -16.22
C GLY A 101 -0.83 -18.11 -15.06
N LYS A 102 -1.36 -17.47 -14.02
CA LYS A 102 -2.07 -18.19 -12.95
C LYS A 102 -3.45 -18.58 -13.49
N THR A 103 -3.69 -19.86 -13.68
CA THR A 103 -4.97 -20.38 -14.21
C THR A 103 -5.63 -21.37 -13.28
N HIS A 104 -4.84 -22.03 -12.42
CA HIS A 104 -5.33 -23.06 -11.53
C HIS A 104 -6.12 -22.47 -10.36
N ASP A 105 -7.34 -22.98 -10.12
CA ASP A 105 -8.23 -22.61 -9.02
C ASP A 105 -8.62 -21.13 -8.89
N LEU A 106 -8.38 -20.30 -9.91
CA LEU A 106 -8.66 -18.85 -9.84
C LEU A 106 -10.12 -18.54 -9.54
N GLU A 107 -11.06 -19.26 -10.14
CA GLU A 107 -12.51 -19.04 -9.92
C GLU A 107 -12.90 -19.38 -8.47
N ARG A 108 -12.34 -20.44 -7.91
CA ARG A 108 -12.57 -20.83 -6.51
C ARG A 108 -11.97 -19.81 -5.55
N GLN A 109 -10.73 -19.38 -5.79
CA GLN A 109 -10.06 -18.35 -4.99
C GLN A 109 -10.81 -17.02 -5.09
N LEU A 110 -11.27 -16.62 -6.29
CA LEU A 110 -12.09 -15.42 -6.49
C LEU A 110 -13.38 -15.51 -5.69
N SER A 111 -14.10 -16.64 -5.76
CA SER A 111 -15.37 -16.84 -5.04
C SER A 111 -15.17 -16.69 -3.52
N SER A 112 -14.13 -17.32 -2.94
CA SER A 112 -13.81 -17.20 -1.53
C SER A 112 -13.51 -15.76 -1.14
N LEU A 113 -12.65 -15.10 -1.91
CA LEU A 113 -12.21 -13.74 -1.64
C LEU A 113 -13.36 -12.71 -1.81
N CYS A 114 -14.23 -12.92 -2.81
CA CYS A 114 -15.41 -12.07 -3.01
C CYS A 114 -16.41 -12.21 -1.87
N LYS A 115 -16.56 -13.42 -1.31
CA LYS A 115 -17.40 -13.64 -0.13
C LYS A 115 -16.84 -12.90 1.08
N GLU A 116 -15.56 -13.02 1.33
CA GLU A 116 -14.89 -12.36 2.44
C GLU A 116 -14.95 -10.82 2.32
N LEU A 117 -14.73 -10.29 1.10
CA LEU A 117 -14.79 -8.86 0.80
C LEU A 117 -16.22 -8.32 0.63
N GLY A 118 -17.25 -9.19 0.64
CA GLY A 118 -18.65 -8.79 0.52
C GLY A 118 -18.99 -8.17 -0.86
N ILE A 119 -18.38 -8.69 -1.94
CA ILE A 119 -18.56 -8.19 -3.31
C ILE A 119 -19.19 -9.23 -4.27
N ASN A 120 -19.67 -10.38 -3.77
CA ASN A 120 -20.26 -11.43 -4.60
C ASN A 120 -21.37 -10.94 -5.54
N GLY A 121 -22.24 -10.05 -5.04
CA GLY A 121 -23.35 -9.48 -5.82
C GLY A 121 -22.92 -8.42 -6.83
N LEU A 122 -21.62 -8.13 -6.97
CA LEU A 122 -21.10 -7.04 -7.81
C LEU A 122 -20.35 -7.56 -9.05
N LEU A 123 -20.16 -8.87 -9.20
CA LEU A 123 -19.24 -9.47 -10.17
C LEU A 123 -19.51 -9.05 -11.63
N GLU A 124 -20.76 -8.87 -11.99
CA GLU A 124 -21.19 -8.48 -13.34
C GLU A 124 -21.31 -6.95 -13.51
N ARG A 125 -21.08 -6.16 -12.45
CA ARG A 125 -21.10 -4.70 -12.53
C ARG A 125 -19.81 -4.14 -13.10
N TYR A 126 -19.91 -2.91 -13.62
CA TYR A 126 -18.77 -2.13 -14.09
C TYR A 126 -18.29 -1.13 -13.03
N PRO A 127 -17.01 -0.76 -13.00
CA PRO A 127 -16.43 0.14 -11.99
C PRO A 127 -17.18 1.46 -11.81
N GLY A 128 -17.71 2.05 -12.90
CA GLY A 128 -18.45 3.32 -12.85
C GLY A 128 -19.79 3.25 -12.09
N THR A 129 -20.29 2.05 -11.74
CA THR A 129 -21.52 1.85 -10.97
C THR A 129 -21.27 1.51 -9.50
N LEU A 130 -20.00 1.49 -9.06
CA LEU A 130 -19.60 1.12 -7.72
C LEU A 130 -19.46 2.36 -6.83
N SER A 131 -19.80 2.20 -5.55
CA SER A 131 -19.38 3.19 -4.54
C SER A 131 -17.85 3.11 -4.32
N GLY A 132 -17.26 4.17 -3.75
CA GLY A 132 -15.82 4.19 -3.45
C GLY A 132 -15.36 2.98 -2.62
N GLY A 133 -16.10 2.60 -1.58
CA GLY A 133 -15.80 1.42 -0.77
C GLY A 133 -15.95 0.10 -1.53
N GLN A 134 -16.90 0.00 -2.46
CA GLN A 134 -17.04 -1.15 -3.34
C GLN A 134 -15.86 -1.26 -4.32
N ALA A 135 -15.49 -0.15 -4.95
CA ALA A 135 -14.34 -0.09 -5.86
C ALA A 135 -13.03 -0.49 -5.16
N GLN A 136 -12.84 -0.01 -3.94
CA GLN A 136 -11.69 -0.38 -3.12
C GLN A 136 -11.65 -1.89 -2.82
N ARG A 137 -12.78 -2.50 -2.42
CA ARG A 137 -12.85 -3.95 -2.17
C ARG A 137 -12.55 -4.77 -3.42
N VAL A 138 -12.96 -4.30 -4.58
CA VAL A 138 -12.59 -4.90 -5.88
C VAL A 138 -11.10 -4.79 -6.15
N ALA A 139 -10.48 -3.65 -5.86
CA ALA A 139 -9.04 -3.46 -5.99
C ALA A 139 -8.24 -4.37 -5.04
N LEU A 140 -8.72 -4.54 -3.81
CA LEU A 140 -8.17 -5.51 -2.85
C LEU A 140 -8.29 -6.94 -3.39
N ALA A 141 -9.48 -7.34 -3.87
CA ALA A 141 -9.68 -8.67 -4.47
C ALA A 141 -8.68 -8.94 -5.60
N ARG A 142 -8.54 -8.00 -6.54
CA ARG A 142 -7.58 -8.09 -7.64
C ARG A 142 -6.15 -8.26 -7.15
N ALA A 143 -5.74 -7.46 -6.17
CA ALA A 143 -4.37 -7.50 -5.64
C ALA A 143 -4.09 -8.82 -4.90
N PHE A 144 -4.98 -9.25 -4.02
CA PHE A 144 -4.79 -10.48 -3.25
C PHE A 144 -4.94 -11.77 -4.08
N LEU A 145 -5.72 -11.75 -5.17
CA LEU A 145 -5.84 -12.89 -6.07
C LEU A 145 -4.53 -13.20 -6.79
N MET A 146 -3.68 -12.20 -6.98
CA MET A 146 -2.32 -12.39 -7.49
C MET A 146 -1.41 -13.15 -6.52
N ASN A 147 -1.80 -13.25 -5.24
CA ASN A 147 -0.93 -13.74 -4.16
C ASN A 147 0.43 -13.03 -4.17
N PRO A 148 0.47 -11.71 -3.92
CA PRO A 148 1.67 -10.91 -4.06
C PRO A 148 2.68 -11.22 -2.96
N GLU A 149 3.98 -11.16 -3.30
CA GLU A 149 5.09 -11.17 -2.33
C GLU A 149 5.28 -9.78 -1.72
N LEU A 150 5.05 -8.74 -2.55
CA LEU A 150 5.06 -7.33 -2.14
C LEU A 150 3.74 -6.68 -2.52
N LEU A 151 3.03 -6.11 -1.55
CA LEU A 151 1.81 -5.33 -1.76
C LEU A 151 2.10 -3.86 -1.51
N LEU A 152 1.82 -3.03 -2.50
CA LEU A 152 1.99 -1.59 -2.47
C LEU A 152 0.63 -0.91 -2.52
N MET A 153 0.37 0.05 -1.64
CA MET A 153 -0.91 0.74 -1.58
C MET A 153 -0.68 2.25 -1.46
N ASP A 154 -1.21 3.00 -2.41
CA ASP A 154 -1.09 4.46 -2.45
C ASP A 154 -2.41 5.11 -2.01
N GLU A 155 -2.44 5.65 -0.80
CA GLU A 155 -3.59 6.28 -0.17
C GLU A 155 -4.92 5.50 -0.29
N PRO A 156 -4.94 4.20 0.05
CA PRO A 156 -6.03 3.30 -0.32
C PRO A 156 -7.38 3.63 0.35
N PHE A 157 -7.39 4.45 1.40
CA PHE A 157 -8.59 4.78 2.18
C PHE A 157 -8.96 6.26 2.13
N ALA A 158 -8.21 7.09 1.39
CA ALA A 158 -8.37 8.54 1.38
C ALA A 158 -9.73 9.02 0.86
N ALA A 159 -10.29 8.33 -0.14
CA ALA A 159 -11.56 8.70 -0.77
C ALA A 159 -12.82 8.20 -0.02
N LEU A 160 -12.65 7.56 1.15
CA LEU A 160 -13.74 6.98 1.92
C LEU A 160 -14.16 7.89 3.07
N ASP A 161 -15.46 7.90 3.39
CA ASP A 161 -15.94 8.46 4.64
C ASP A 161 -15.41 7.67 5.85
N ILE A 162 -15.55 8.23 7.04
CA ILE A 162 -14.96 7.68 8.27
C ILE A 162 -15.42 6.23 8.54
N ALA A 163 -16.72 5.96 8.39
CA ALA A 163 -17.28 4.63 8.66
C ALA A 163 -16.83 3.60 7.62
N ALA A 164 -16.87 3.98 6.34
CA ALA A 164 -16.37 3.13 5.25
C ALA A 164 -14.87 2.86 5.35
N ALA A 165 -14.06 3.87 5.72
CA ALA A 165 -12.63 3.70 5.91
C ALA A 165 -12.31 2.72 7.06
N LEU A 166 -13.01 2.83 8.19
CA LEU A 166 -12.84 1.91 9.32
C LEU A 166 -13.15 0.46 8.91
N ALA A 167 -14.31 0.24 8.28
CA ALA A 167 -14.69 -1.08 7.80
C ALA A 167 -13.70 -1.64 6.76
N ALA A 168 -13.17 -0.79 5.90
CA ALA A 168 -12.20 -1.18 4.88
C ALA A 168 -10.84 -1.57 5.47
N ARG A 169 -10.36 -0.86 6.51
CA ARG A 169 -9.14 -1.20 7.24
C ARG A 169 -9.25 -2.56 7.93
N GLU A 170 -10.37 -2.81 8.62
CA GLU A 170 -10.63 -4.09 9.28
C GLU A 170 -10.64 -5.25 8.26
N LEU A 171 -11.30 -5.03 7.14
CA LEU A 171 -11.40 -5.98 6.07
C LEU A 171 -10.03 -6.27 5.43
N PHE A 172 -9.23 -5.22 5.17
CA PHE A 172 -7.87 -5.37 4.70
C PHE A 172 -7.04 -6.24 5.65
N LEU A 173 -7.01 -5.93 6.96
CA LEU A 173 -6.23 -6.69 7.92
C LEU A 173 -6.69 -8.14 8.03
N ARG A 174 -7.99 -8.43 7.88
CA ARG A 174 -8.51 -9.79 7.89
C ARG A 174 -7.92 -10.60 6.72
N VAL A 175 -8.05 -10.09 5.50
CA VAL A 175 -7.50 -10.74 4.29
C VAL A 175 -5.97 -10.80 4.34
N TRP A 176 -5.33 -9.73 4.82
CA TRP A 176 -3.88 -9.67 4.92
C TRP A 176 -3.30 -10.72 5.88
N LYS A 177 -3.96 -10.96 7.03
CA LYS A 177 -3.52 -11.95 8.04
C LYS A 177 -3.43 -13.37 7.53
N GLU A 178 -4.19 -13.73 6.51
CA GLU A 178 -4.15 -15.06 5.91
C GLU A 178 -2.91 -15.29 5.05
N LYS A 179 -2.51 -14.28 4.28
CA LYS A 179 -1.43 -14.39 3.27
C LYS A 179 -0.14 -13.70 3.67
N LYS A 180 -0.23 -12.68 4.53
CA LYS A 180 0.86 -11.85 5.05
C LYS A 180 1.87 -11.40 3.99
N PRO A 181 1.45 -10.80 2.87
CA PRO A 181 2.41 -10.22 1.94
C PRO A 181 3.20 -9.13 2.64
N THR A 182 4.49 -8.97 2.30
CA THR A 182 5.23 -7.77 2.71
C THR A 182 4.52 -6.56 2.12
N THR A 183 4.16 -5.57 2.95
CA THR A 183 3.24 -4.52 2.50
C THR A 183 3.80 -3.14 2.81
N VAL A 184 3.73 -2.23 1.85
CA VAL A 184 4.02 -0.80 2.05
C VAL A 184 2.76 -0.01 1.72
N ILE A 185 2.28 0.76 2.70
CA ILE A 185 1.11 1.64 2.57
C ILE A 185 1.59 3.07 2.71
N VAL A 186 1.25 3.94 1.77
CA VAL A 186 1.45 5.37 1.96
C VAL A 186 0.13 6.03 2.29
N THR A 187 0.16 6.96 3.23
CA THR A 187 -1.03 7.65 3.72
C THR A 187 -0.67 9.01 4.30
N HIS A 188 -1.63 9.92 4.34
CA HIS A 188 -1.52 11.17 5.09
C HIS A 188 -2.31 11.12 6.42
N ARG A 189 -2.95 9.99 6.73
CA ARG A 189 -3.81 9.80 7.91
C ARG A 189 -3.06 9.00 8.97
N VAL A 190 -2.84 9.59 10.14
CA VAL A 190 -2.14 8.95 11.26
C VAL A 190 -2.88 7.69 11.75
N GLU A 191 -4.22 7.73 11.75
CA GLU A 191 -5.03 6.59 12.16
C GLU A 191 -4.88 5.39 11.22
N ASP A 192 -4.66 5.61 9.90
CA ASP A 192 -4.38 4.52 8.97
C ASP A 192 -3.04 3.86 9.31
N ALA A 193 -2.01 4.68 9.57
CA ALA A 193 -0.69 4.19 9.92
C ALA A 193 -0.69 3.38 11.22
N LEU A 194 -1.30 3.92 12.27
CA LEU A 194 -1.37 3.26 13.59
C LEU A 194 -2.18 1.96 13.54
N TYR A 195 -3.32 1.95 12.83
CA TYR A 195 -4.17 0.77 12.79
C TYR A 195 -3.64 -0.36 11.91
N LEU A 196 -2.97 -0.03 10.79
CA LEU A 196 -2.63 -1.02 9.76
C LEU A 196 -1.20 -1.56 9.88
N ALA A 197 -0.25 -0.77 10.39
CA ALA A 197 1.15 -1.06 10.23
C ALA A 197 1.81 -1.70 11.47
N ASN A 198 2.84 -2.51 11.23
CA ASN A 198 3.78 -2.97 12.24
C ASN A 198 4.92 -1.97 12.45
N ASN A 199 5.26 -1.23 11.38
CA ASN A 199 6.26 -0.17 11.41
C ASN A 199 5.69 1.09 10.77
N ILE A 200 6.03 2.25 11.33
CA ILE A 200 5.60 3.55 10.82
C ILE A 200 6.83 4.39 10.51
N ALA A 201 6.86 4.94 9.32
CA ALA A 201 7.86 5.92 8.89
C ALA A 201 7.18 7.24 8.57
N VAL A 202 7.81 8.36 8.92
CA VAL A 202 7.36 9.70 8.50
C VAL A 202 8.35 10.26 7.50
N MET A 203 7.85 10.47 6.29
CA MET A 203 8.62 11.00 5.17
C MET A 203 8.57 12.51 5.14
N LYS A 204 9.72 13.16 5.01
CA LYS A 204 9.84 14.61 4.86
C LYS A 204 9.99 15.02 3.39
N ARG A 205 9.83 16.30 3.08
CA ARG A 205 10.15 16.84 1.76
C ARG A 205 11.62 16.52 1.42
N GLY A 206 11.89 16.19 0.16
CA GLY A 206 13.21 15.69 -0.27
C GLY A 206 13.38 14.16 -0.06
N GLY A 207 12.34 13.46 0.38
CA GLY A 207 12.24 12.00 0.34
C GLY A 207 12.92 11.24 1.47
N GLY A 208 13.55 11.91 2.45
CA GLY A 208 14.13 11.26 3.62
C GLY A 208 13.09 10.95 4.70
N PHE A 209 13.44 10.08 5.64
CA PHE A 209 12.63 9.81 6.83
C PHE A 209 13.13 10.62 8.03
N ASN A 210 12.20 11.21 8.80
CA ASN A 210 12.49 11.85 10.08
C ASN A 210 11.95 11.06 11.28
N LEU A 211 11.27 9.94 11.03
CA LEU A 211 10.86 8.94 12.00
C LEU A 211 10.81 7.57 11.33
N PHE A 212 11.27 6.54 12.04
CA PHE A 212 11.02 5.14 11.74
C PHE A 212 10.83 4.43 13.08
N SER A 213 9.63 3.95 13.37
CA SER A 213 9.25 3.38 14.67
C SER A 213 8.51 2.07 14.50
N GLU A 214 8.68 1.15 15.44
CA GLU A 214 7.80 0.00 15.61
C GLU A 214 6.45 0.47 16.14
N ASN A 215 5.39 -0.27 15.77
CA ASN A 215 4.04 -0.04 16.23
C ASN A 215 3.43 -1.36 16.73
N PRO A 216 3.28 -1.53 18.05
CA PRO A 216 2.70 -2.74 18.62
C PRO A 216 1.17 -2.81 18.51
N TRP A 217 0.50 -1.72 18.13
CA TRP A 217 -0.97 -1.62 18.11
C TRP A 217 -1.63 -1.96 16.78
N GLN A 218 -0.95 -2.70 15.90
CA GLN A 218 -1.58 -3.12 14.64
C GLN A 218 -2.90 -3.86 14.89
N GLY A 219 -3.99 -3.35 14.31
CA GLY A 219 -5.34 -3.93 14.42
C GLY A 219 -6.05 -3.63 15.75
N VAL A 220 -5.47 -2.81 16.61
CA VAL A 220 -6.09 -2.37 17.86
C VAL A 220 -6.83 -1.05 17.63
N LYS A 221 -8.11 -1.01 18.01
CA LYS A 221 -8.92 0.19 17.89
C LYS A 221 -8.64 1.11 19.07
N ARG A 222 -7.96 2.25 18.84
CA ARG A 222 -7.70 3.31 19.79
C ARG A 222 -7.60 2.82 21.25
N PRO A 223 -6.51 2.14 21.60
CA PRO A 223 -6.32 1.72 22.99
C PRO A 223 -6.27 2.96 23.89
N SER A 224 -6.77 2.84 25.11
CA SER A 224 -6.65 3.87 26.16
C SER A 224 -5.25 3.86 26.79
N ASP A 225 -4.23 3.63 26.00
CA ASP A 225 -2.84 3.47 26.42
C ASP A 225 -2.10 4.81 26.23
N ALA A 226 -1.36 5.24 27.23
CA ALA A 226 -0.58 6.46 27.18
C ALA A 226 0.50 6.40 26.08
N GLU A 227 1.15 5.25 25.92
CA GLU A 227 2.18 5.05 24.89
C GLU A 227 1.58 5.15 23.46
N TYR A 228 0.33 4.71 23.26
CA TYR A 228 -0.37 4.91 21.99
C TYR A 228 -0.58 6.39 21.70
N ALA A 229 -1.05 7.15 22.70
CA ALA A 229 -1.28 8.59 22.54
C ALA A 229 0.03 9.35 22.29
N GLU A 230 1.11 8.95 22.94
CA GLU A 230 2.44 9.52 22.73
C GLU A 230 2.94 9.25 21.31
N LEU A 231 2.77 8.03 20.79
CA LEU A 231 3.15 7.70 19.41
C LEU A 231 2.29 8.45 18.38
N GLU A 232 0.97 8.55 18.59
CA GLU A 232 0.06 9.32 17.75
C GLU A 232 0.48 10.79 17.67
N GLN A 233 0.78 11.39 18.85
CA GLN A 233 1.26 12.76 18.95
C GLN A 233 2.61 12.93 18.24
N LEU A 234 3.57 12.05 18.50
CA LEU A 234 4.89 12.08 17.89
C LEU A 234 4.80 12.02 16.35
N ILE A 235 4.00 11.12 15.80
CA ILE A 235 3.81 11.01 14.35
C ILE A 235 3.21 12.31 13.80
N THR A 236 2.17 12.83 14.45
CA THR A 236 1.51 14.07 14.05
C THR A 236 2.48 15.26 14.04
N GLU A 237 3.27 15.44 15.10
CA GLU A 237 4.29 16.50 15.16
C GLU A 237 5.35 16.35 14.07
N LYS A 238 5.79 15.12 13.79
CA LYS A 238 6.77 14.86 12.74
C LYS A 238 6.23 15.16 11.34
N ILE A 239 4.93 14.89 11.09
CA ILE A 239 4.28 15.24 9.83
C ILE A 239 4.19 16.76 9.68
N ILE A 240 3.78 17.49 10.71
CA ILE A 240 3.70 18.96 10.69
C ILE A 240 5.08 19.57 10.40
N LYS A 241 6.11 19.16 11.15
CA LYS A 241 7.49 19.62 10.93
C LYS A 241 8.06 19.23 9.56
N ALA A 242 7.56 18.16 8.95
CA ALA A 242 7.97 17.75 7.61
C ALA A 242 7.36 18.63 6.49
N ASP A 243 6.31 19.38 6.78
CA ASP A 243 5.65 20.30 5.84
C ASP A 243 6.21 21.74 5.89
N GLU A 244 6.92 22.10 6.97
CA GLU A 244 7.47 23.44 7.19
C GLU A 244 8.80 23.70 6.43
N ILE A 245 9.36 22.69 5.74
CA ILE A 245 10.62 22.77 4.97
C ILE A 245 10.31 22.75 3.47
#